data_d2f3fef8ffb9128317b4635060baadf2
#
_entry.id   d2f3fef8ffb9128317b4635060baadf2
#
_cell.length_a   1.000
_cell.length_b   1.000
_cell.length_c   1.000
_cell.angle_alpha   90.00
_cell.angle_beta   90.00
_cell.angle_gamma   90.00
#
_symmetry.space_group_name_H-M   'P 1'
#
loop_
_entity.id
_entity.type
_entity.pdbx_description
1 polymer ?
#
loop_
_entity_poly.entity_id
_entity_poly.type
_entity_poly.pdbx_seq_one_letter_code
_entity_poly.pdbx_strand_id
1 'polypeptide(L)'
;MSMSDTLGDMLTRIRNGQSANKAVVEAPASRFRGNVLDVLKREGYIRNFSKFEKRPGIHEFKIELKYFEGKPVISEIKRLSTPGRRVYSSIKNLQKTYNGLGISILSTPRGVMSDNEARAAHVGGEVLCQVF
;
A
#
# COMPACT_ATOMS: atom_id res chain seq x y z
N MET A 1 -3.23 19.11 13.87
CA MET A 1 -3.76 17.74 13.97
C MET A 1 -2.64 16.73 13.78
N SER A 2 -2.51 15.80 14.70
CA SER A 2 -1.51 14.77 14.54
C SER A 2 -2.01 13.73 13.54
N MET A 3 -1.13 13.32 12.64
CA MET A 3 -1.41 12.27 11.68
C MET A 3 -1.12 10.93 12.34
N SER A 4 -2.12 10.36 13.02
CA SER A 4 -1.95 9.10 13.73
C SER A 4 -1.87 7.90 12.78
N ASP A 5 -2.38 8.02 11.54
CA ASP A 5 -2.32 6.96 10.54
C ASP A 5 -1.66 7.46 9.26
N THR A 6 -0.33 7.44 9.27
CA THR A 6 0.46 7.92 8.14
C THR A 6 0.34 7.02 6.92
N LEU A 7 0.17 5.71 7.12
CA LEU A 7 -0.07 4.79 6.00
C LEU A 7 -1.44 5.06 5.38
N GLY A 8 -2.47 5.22 6.22
CA GLY A 8 -3.82 5.52 5.73
C GLY A 8 -3.85 6.82 4.93
N ASP A 9 -3.10 7.84 5.36
CA ASP A 9 -2.97 9.08 4.62
C ASP A 9 -2.36 8.86 3.23
N MET A 10 -1.29 8.06 3.14
CA MET A 10 -0.66 7.77 1.85
C MET A 10 -1.63 7.04 0.92
N LEU A 11 -2.36 6.05 1.43
CA LEU A 11 -3.33 5.31 0.63
C LEU A 11 -4.47 6.21 0.15
N THR A 12 -4.89 7.16 0.99
CA THR A 12 -5.92 8.14 0.62
C THR A 12 -5.41 9.06 -0.50
N ARG A 13 -4.15 9.49 -0.45
CA ARG A 13 -3.55 10.30 -1.50
C ARG A 13 -3.52 9.55 -2.83
N ILE A 14 -3.18 8.27 -2.80
CA ILE A 14 -3.20 7.42 -4.00
C ILE A 14 -4.63 7.31 -4.53
N ARG A 15 -5.59 7.03 -3.67
CA ARG A 15 -7.01 6.92 -4.06
C ARG A 15 -7.51 8.21 -4.71
N ASN A 16 -7.27 9.34 -4.07
CA ASN A 16 -7.72 10.64 -4.57
C ASN A 16 -7.02 11.02 -5.88
N GLY A 17 -5.72 10.71 -5.99
CA GLY A 17 -4.96 10.93 -7.22
C GLY A 17 -5.51 10.13 -8.38
N GLN A 18 -5.84 8.86 -8.16
CA GLN A 18 -6.44 8.00 -9.19
C GLN A 18 -7.81 8.55 -9.63
N SER A 19 -8.65 8.97 -8.66
CA SER A 19 -9.96 9.55 -8.97
C SER A 19 -9.86 10.84 -9.78
N ALA A 20 -8.79 11.62 -9.56
CA ALA A 20 -8.55 12.87 -10.27
C ALA A 20 -7.72 12.68 -11.54
N ASN A 21 -7.41 11.44 -11.93
CA ASN A 21 -6.58 11.09 -13.09
C ASN A 21 -5.19 11.76 -13.05
N LYS A 22 -4.61 11.90 -11.89
CA LYS A 22 -3.27 12.45 -11.74
C LYS A 22 -2.22 11.42 -12.15
N ALA A 23 -1.15 11.88 -12.78
CA ALA A 23 -0.04 11.00 -13.13
C ALA A 23 0.83 10.68 -11.91
N VAL A 24 0.93 11.63 -10.98
CA VAL A 24 1.84 11.55 -9.83
C VAL A 24 1.16 12.12 -8.60
N VAL A 25 1.43 11.50 -7.45
CA VAL A 25 1.08 12.07 -6.14
C VAL A 25 2.31 12.03 -5.25
N GLU A 26 2.32 12.87 -4.21
CA GLU A 26 3.41 12.94 -3.25
C GLU A 26 2.91 12.56 -1.86
N ALA A 27 3.78 11.93 -1.07
CA ALA A 27 3.48 11.57 0.31
C ALA A 27 4.77 11.60 1.14
N PRO A 28 4.67 11.93 2.44
CA PRO A 28 5.85 11.90 3.31
C PRO A 28 6.54 10.54 3.28
N ALA A 29 7.87 10.54 3.25
CA ALA A 29 8.65 9.31 3.13
C ALA A 29 8.90 8.68 4.49
N SER A 30 8.87 7.34 4.53
CA SER A 30 9.34 6.53 5.64
C SER A 30 9.70 5.16 5.10
N ARG A 31 10.53 4.43 5.85
CA ARG A 31 10.90 3.07 5.45
C ARG A 31 9.66 2.17 5.33
N PHE A 32 8.77 2.23 6.31
CA PHE A 32 7.57 1.40 6.33
C PHE A 32 6.67 1.67 5.11
N ARG A 33 6.37 2.94 4.85
CA ARG A 33 5.55 3.31 3.69
C ARG A 33 6.22 2.95 2.37
N GLY A 34 7.54 3.08 2.32
CA GLY A 34 8.32 2.66 1.14
C GLY A 34 8.20 1.17 0.89
N ASN A 35 8.19 0.36 1.95
CA ASN A 35 8.02 -1.09 1.81
C ASN A 35 6.63 -1.43 1.27
N VAL A 36 5.60 -0.70 1.68
CA VAL A 36 4.24 -0.87 1.14
C VAL A 36 4.20 -0.48 -0.33
N LEU A 37 4.81 0.64 -0.70
CA LEU A 37 4.87 1.08 -2.11
C LEU A 37 5.61 0.06 -2.97
N ASP A 38 6.65 -0.57 -2.43
CA ASP A 38 7.40 -1.59 -3.15
C ASP A 38 6.53 -2.81 -3.47
N VAL A 39 5.67 -3.23 -2.53
CA VAL A 39 4.70 -4.30 -2.79
C VAL A 39 3.71 -3.88 -3.86
N LEU A 40 3.17 -2.67 -3.78
CA LEU A 40 2.24 -2.16 -4.81
C LEU A 40 2.88 -2.14 -6.19
N LYS A 41 4.15 -1.77 -6.28
CA LYS A 41 4.89 -1.77 -7.54
C LYS A 41 5.11 -3.18 -8.06
N ARG A 42 5.58 -4.11 -7.20
CA ARG A 42 5.80 -5.51 -7.58
C ARG A 42 4.53 -6.17 -8.10
N GLU A 43 3.41 -5.86 -7.47
CA GLU A 43 2.12 -6.46 -7.82
C GLU A 43 1.41 -5.72 -8.97
N GLY A 44 2.05 -4.69 -9.51
CA GLY A 44 1.56 -4.01 -10.71
C GLY A 44 0.47 -2.97 -10.48
N TYR A 45 0.32 -2.45 -9.26
CA TYR A 45 -0.70 -1.46 -8.95
C TYR A 45 -0.24 -0.01 -9.11
N ILE A 46 1.06 0.24 -9.05
CA ILE A 46 1.64 1.55 -9.36
C ILE A 46 2.78 1.35 -10.37
N ARG A 47 3.12 2.41 -11.10
CA ARG A 47 4.20 2.32 -12.09
C ARG A 47 5.58 2.33 -11.43
N ASN A 48 5.79 3.26 -10.51
CA ASN A 48 7.07 3.42 -9.85
C ASN A 48 6.91 4.37 -8.68
N PHE A 49 7.93 4.48 -7.86
CA PHE A 49 8.03 5.50 -6.85
C PHE A 49 9.49 5.84 -6.62
N SER A 50 9.76 7.06 -6.17
CA SER A 50 11.11 7.52 -5.86
C SER A 50 11.06 8.44 -4.65
N LYS A 51 12.18 8.51 -3.93
CA LYS A 51 12.31 9.36 -2.76
C LYS A 51 13.08 10.61 -3.18
N PHE A 52 12.59 11.77 -2.76
CA PHE A 52 13.27 13.04 -3.04
C PHE A 52 13.26 13.93 -1.81
N GLU A 53 14.19 14.85 -1.76
CA GLU A 53 14.27 15.84 -0.69
C GLU A 53 13.47 17.07 -1.10
N LYS A 54 12.32 17.27 -0.45
CA LYS A 54 11.44 18.40 -0.75
C LYS A 54 11.97 19.71 -0.17
N ARG A 55 12.55 19.63 1.02
CA ARG A 55 13.24 20.73 1.72
C ARG A 55 14.37 20.10 2.52
N PRO A 56 15.40 20.87 2.94
CA PRO A 56 16.51 20.31 3.70
C PRO A 56 16.01 19.46 4.88
N GLY A 57 16.40 18.19 4.88
CA GLY A 57 16.02 17.22 5.90
C GLY A 57 14.62 16.64 5.77
N ILE A 58 13.81 17.10 4.82
CA ILE A 58 12.42 16.62 4.66
C ILE A 58 12.34 15.84 3.35
N HIS A 59 12.04 14.54 3.48
CA HIS A 59 11.95 13.65 2.33
C HIS A 59 10.50 13.25 2.07
N GLU A 60 10.16 13.12 0.79
CA GLU A 60 8.85 12.66 0.33
C GLU A 60 9.01 11.62 -0.76
N PHE A 61 7.98 10.81 -0.95
CA PHE A 61 7.88 9.92 -2.09
C PHE A 61 7.12 10.61 -3.22
N LYS A 62 7.64 10.43 -4.43
CA LYS A 62 6.93 10.73 -5.65
C LYS A 62 6.39 9.39 -6.16
N ILE A 63 5.07 9.26 -6.21
CA ILE A 63 4.41 8.00 -6.56
C ILE A 63 3.78 8.15 -7.93
N GLU A 64 4.24 7.35 -8.90
CA GLU A 64 3.71 7.38 -10.26
C GLU A 64 2.54 6.41 -10.36
N LEU A 65 1.35 6.94 -10.59
CA LEU A 65 0.12 6.17 -10.68
C LEU A 65 0.01 5.47 -12.02
N LYS A 66 -0.75 4.38 -12.05
CA LYS A 66 -0.86 3.52 -13.22
C LYS A 66 -2.27 3.51 -13.76
N TYR A 67 -2.39 3.62 -15.08
CA TYR A 67 -3.66 3.60 -15.78
C TYR A 67 -3.58 2.58 -16.93
N PHE A 68 -4.71 2.01 -17.27
CA PHE A 68 -4.83 1.11 -18.41
C PHE A 68 -6.04 1.54 -19.22
N GLU A 69 -5.83 1.89 -20.49
CA GLU A 69 -6.87 2.38 -21.38
C GLU A 69 -7.67 3.53 -20.77
N GLY A 70 -6.97 4.46 -20.13
CA GLY A 70 -7.56 5.65 -19.51
C GLY A 70 -8.23 5.42 -18.16
N LYS A 71 -8.22 4.20 -17.65
CA LYS A 71 -8.84 3.87 -16.36
C LYS A 71 -7.79 3.57 -15.30
N PRO A 72 -8.04 3.98 -14.03
CA PRO A 72 -7.14 3.62 -12.95
C PRO A 72 -6.97 2.11 -12.82
N VAL A 73 -5.74 1.66 -12.62
CA VAL A 73 -5.46 0.25 -12.37
C VAL A 73 -5.99 -0.17 -11.00
N ILE A 74 -5.93 0.73 -10.01
CA ILE A 74 -6.50 0.47 -8.70
C ILE A 74 -7.98 0.82 -8.74
N SER A 75 -8.84 -0.20 -8.63
CA SER A 75 -10.29 0.00 -8.52
C SER A 75 -10.69 0.34 -7.09
N GLU A 76 -10.02 -0.28 -6.11
CA GLU A 76 -10.30 -0.07 -4.70
C GLU A 76 -9.01 -0.24 -3.90
N ILE A 77 -8.78 0.65 -2.94
CA ILE A 77 -7.69 0.55 -1.99
C ILE A 77 -8.25 0.89 -0.61
N LYS A 78 -8.11 -0.05 0.33
CA LYS A 78 -8.79 0.03 1.62
C LYS A 78 -7.83 -0.24 2.75
N ARG A 79 -7.75 0.70 3.70
CA ARG A 79 -7.01 0.53 4.94
C ARG A 79 -7.79 -0.39 5.88
N LEU A 80 -7.15 -1.43 6.39
CA LEU A 80 -7.80 -2.36 7.33
C LEU A 80 -7.29 -2.17 8.75
N SER A 81 -6.01 -2.40 8.99
CA SER A 81 -5.41 -2.23 10.31
C SER A 81 -5.08 -0.76 10.53
N THR A 82 -5.57 -0.18 11.60
CA THR A 82 -5.33 1.23 11.94
C THR A 82 -4.72 1.33 13.33
N PRO A 83 -4.12 2.48 13.70
CA PRO A 83 -3.57 2.65 15.04
C PRO A 83 -4.58 2.39 16.16
N GLY A 84 -5.86 2.72 15.94
CA GLY A 84 -6.91 2.50 16.93
C GLY A 84 -7.51 1.10 16.91
N ARG A 85 -7.27 0.33 15.85
CA ARG A 85 -7.82 -1.02 15.71
C ARG A 85 -6.92 -1.85 14.81
N ARG A 86 -5.98 -2.57 15.44
CA ARG A 86 -5.08 -3.45 14.69
C ARG A 86 -5.80 -4.72 14.25
N VAL A 87 -5.49 -5.17 13.03
CA VAL A 87 -6.09 -6.38 12.42
C VAL A 87 -4.96 -7.35 12.08
N TYR A 88 -5.03 -8.54 12.66
CA TYR A 88 -4.02 -9.58 12.46
C TYR A 88 -4.68 -10.82 11.86
N SER A 89 -3.91 -11.58 11.11
CA SER A 89 -4.35 -12.86 10.59
C SER A 89 -3.22 -13.88 10.68
N SER A 90 -3.58 -15.09 11.13
CA SER A 90 -2.67 -16.23 11.00
C SER A 90 -2.66 -16.69 9.54
N ILE A 91 -1.63 -17.46 9.16
CA ILE A 91 -1.56 -18.00 7.82
C ILE A 91 -2.76 -18.88 7.47
N LYS A 92 -3.31 -19.59 8.47
CA LYS A 92 -4.46 -20.46 8.26
C LYS A 92 -5.73 -19.69 7.93
N ASN A 93 -5.89 -18.50 8.52
CA ASN A 93 -7.10 -17.69 8.39
C ASN A 93 -6.99 -16.61 7.34
N LEU A 94 -5.86 -16.53 6.65
CA LEU A 94 -5.62 -15.51 5.64
C LEU A 94 -6.45 -15.80 4.40
N GLN A 95 -7.48 -14.98 4.18
CA GLN A 95 -8.40 -15.14 3.06
C GLN A 95 -7.88 -14.41 1.82
N LYS A 96 -8.25 -14.93 0.65
CA LYS A 96 -7.93 -14.29 -0.62
C LYS A 96 -8.82 -13.06 -0.80
N THR A 97 -8.21 -11.96 -1.25
CA THR A 97 -8.90 -10.71 -1.53
C THR A 97 -9.60 -10.81 -2.87
N TYR A 98 -10.92 -10.58 -2.88
CA TYR A 98 -11.73 -10.65 -4.11
C TYR A 98 -11.48 -11.95 -4.89
N ASN A 99 -11.50 -13.09 -4.19
CA ASN A 99 -11.28 -14.42 -4.76
C ASN A 99 -9.94 -14.53 -5.52
N GLY A 100 -8.93 -13.81 -5.06
CA GLY A 100 -7.60 -13.86 -5.65
C GLY A 100 -7.35 -12.85 -6.76
N LEU A 101 -8.33 -12.01 -7.09
CA LEU A 101 -8.17 -10.95 -8.09
C LEU A 101 -7.45 -9.73 -7.54
N GLY A 102 -7.53 -9.50 -6.22
CA GLY A 102 -6.81 -8.45 -5.54
C GLY A 102 -5.76 -9.00 -4.60
N ILE A 103 -5.14 -8.13 -3.82
CA ILE A 103 -4.15 -8.51 -2.81
C ILE A 103 -4.46 -7.86 -1.46
N SER A 104 -3.98 -8.50 -0.39
CA SER A 104 -3.80 -7.86 0.89
C SER A 104 -2.30 -7.63 1.07
N ILE A 105 -1.93 -6.55 1.74
CA ILE A 105 -0.54 -6.27 2.09
C ILE A 105 -0.41 -6.45 3.59
N LEU A 106 0.55 -7.27 4.01
CA LEU A 106 0.77 -7.63 5.40
C LEU A 106 2.13 -7.17 5.90
N SER A 107 2.17 -6.82 7.18
CA SER A 107 3.43 -6.67 7.92
C SER A 107 3.66 -7.96 8.68
N THR A 108 4.72 -8.68 8.33
CA THR A 108 5.06 -9.98 8.90
C THR A 108 6.43 -9.94 9.56
N PRO A 109 6.78 -10.96 10.36
CA PRO A 109 8.15 -11.06 10.90
C PRO A 109 9.24 -11.09 9.82
N ARG A 110 8.88 -11.42 8.58
CA ARG A 110 9.82 -11.45 7.45
C ARG A 110 9.76 -10.20 6.58
N GLY A 111 8.96 -9.21 6.98
CA GLY A 111 8.85 -7.94 6.27
C GLY A 111 7.45 -7.68 5.74
N VAL A 112 7.31 -6.58 5.01
CA VAL A 112 6.06 -6.21 4.37
C VAL A 112 5.95 -6.96 3.05
N MET A 113 4.82 -7.64 2.84
CA MET A 113 4.63 -8.49 1.67
C MET A 113 3.15 -8.63 1.31
N SER A 114 2.87 -9.15 0.12
CA SER A 114 1.51 -9.47 -0.29
C SER A 114 1.04 -10.76 0.41
N ASP A 115 -0.28 -10.99 0.39
CA ASP A 115 -0.86 -12.21 0.95
C ASP A 115 -0.33 -13.47 0.24
N ASN A 116 -0.13 -13.40 -1.07
CA ASN A 116 0.44 -14.54 -1.82
C ASN A 116 1.87 -14.84 -1.37
N GLU A 117 2.68 -13.81 -1.17
CA GLU A 117 4.03 -13.97 -0.65
C GLU A 117 4.03 -14.53 0.78
N ALA A 118 3.09 -14.06 1.61
CA ALA A 118 2.96 -14.54 2.99
C ALA A 118 2.56 -16.01 3.01
N ARG A 119 1.64 -16.44 2.15
CA ARG A 119 1.28 -17.85 2.04
C ARG A 119 2.46 -18.71 1.61
N ALA A 120 3.21 -18.25 0.62
CA ALA A 120 4.41 -18.97 0.16
C ALA A 120 5.47 -19.08 1.26
N ALA A 121 5.60 -18.05 2.09
CA ALA A 121 6.55 -18.03 3.20
C ALA A 121 6.00 -18.68 4.48
N HIS A 122 4.73 -19.09 4.50
CA HIS A 122 4.04 -19.68 5.65
C HIS A 122 4.08 -18.77 6.89
N VAL A 123 3.83 -17.48 6.69
CA VAL A 123 3.79 -16.49 7.78
C VAL A 123 2.47 -15.74 7.76
N GLY A 124 1.97 -15.41 8.94
CA GLY A 124 0.86 -14.47 9.11
C GLY A 124 1.40 -13.14 9.63
N GLY A 125 0.51 -12.19 9.86
CA GLY A 125 0.91 -10.90 10.38
C GLY A 125 -0.23 -9.90 10.43
N GLU A 126 0.13 -8.65 10.52
CA GLU A 126 -0.83 -7.54 10.52
C GLU A 126 -1.30 -7.27 9.09
N VAL A 127 -2.62 -7.34 8.87
CA VAL A 127 -3.21 -7.09 7.55
C VAL A 127 -3.39 -5.58 7.42
N LEU A 128 -2.49 -4.94 6.68
CA LEU A 128 -2.43 -3.48 6.59
C LEU A 128 -3.54 -2.91 5.72
N CYS A 129 -3.72 -3.46 4.53
CA CYS A 129 -4.68 -2.94 3.56
C CYS A 129 -5.03 -4.00 2.53
N GLN A 130 -6.08 -3.70 1.76
CA GLN A 130 -6.48 -4.50 0.60
C GLN A 130 -6.49 -3.62 -0.63
N VAL A 131 -6.09 -4.18 -1.76
CA VAL A 131 -6.03 -3.48 -3.04
C VAL A 131 -6.64 -4.36 -4.11
N PHE A 132 -7.47 -3.74 -4.92
CA PHE A 132 -8.13 -4.44 -6.03
C PHE A 132 -8.15 -3.57 -7.27
#